data_3dbafac2e616606d8f628de572e4c554
#
_entry.id   3dbafac2e616606d8f628de572e4c554
#
_cell.length_a   1.000
_cell.length_b   1.000
_cell.length_c   1.000
_cell.angle_alpha   90.00
_cell.angle_beta   90.00
_cell.angle_gamma   90.00
#
_symmetry.space_group_name_H-M   'P 1'
#
loop_
_entity.id
_entity.type
_entity.pdbx_description
1 polymer ?
#
loop_
_entity_poly.entity_id
_entity_poly.type
_entity_poly.pdbx_seq_one_letter_code
_entity_poly.pdbx_strand_id
1 'polypeptide(L)'
;IGFASEAVGRVIPTHSTGSLMLDLVCGSGDRAGFPEGRILEIYGPESAGKTTVCLLAIAARQQEEDQKELADPTYNKKLCIYLDAEHALDLRIAEEYGVNLNELILIDPVTSEDALDVVDELIRSGQIAIMVVDSVPALIPSSVEKASYNQQFMAVLARFMSNVMQKIIGPAHTNGTTIIFINQIREKPGAWSPTG
;
A
#
# COMPACT_ATOMS: atom_id res chain seq x y z
N ILE A 1 -13.76 19.28 17.53
CA ILE A 1 -13.53 18.76 18.89
C ILE A 1 -14.85 18.17 19.35
N GLY A 2 -14.87 16.85 19.69
CA GLY A 2 -16.04 16.11 20.17
C GLY A 2 -15.66 15.18 21.30
N PHE A 3 -16.64 14.59 21.98
CA PHE A 3 -16.38 13.61 23.03
C PHE A 3 -16.03 12.25 22.44
N ALA A 4 -15.16 11.49 23.10
CA ALA A 4 -14.77 10.14 22.67
C ALA A 4 -16.00 9.19 22.55
N SER A 5 -17.05 9.42 23.34
CA SER A 5 -18.31 8.70 23.26
C SER A 5 -19.02 8.83 21.90
N GLU A 6 -18.83 9.94 21.20
CA GLU A 6 -19.39 10.17 19.85
C GLU A 6 -18.66 9.37 18.77
N ALA A 7 -17.45 8.93 19.06
CA ALA A 7 -16.66 8.07 18.18
C ALA A 7 -16.93 6.56 18.39
N VAL A 8 -17.61 6.20 19.47
CA VAL A 8 -18.02 4.82 19.74
C VAL A 8 -19.04 4.39 18.69
N GLY A 9 -18.72 3.37 17.91
CA GLY A 9 -19.60 2.87 16.86
C GLY A 9 -19.30 3.41 15.45
N ARG A 10 -18.30 4.28 15.27
CA ARG A 10 -17.83 4.61 13.91
C ARG A 10 -17.25 3.36 13.28
N VAL A 11 -17.93 2.85 12.26
CA VAL A 11 -17.43 1.75 11.43
C VAL A 11 -16.41 2.33 10.46
N ILE A 12 -15.19 1.79 10.46
CA ILE A 12 -14.21 2.09 9.43
C ILE A 12 -14.60 1.28 8.21
N PRO A 13 -14.86 1.92 7.05
CA PRO A 13 -15.13 1.18 5.83
C PRO A 13 -13.96 0.25 5.50
N THR A 14 -14.27 -0.90 4.92
CA THR A 14 -13.27 -1.86 4.44
C THR A 14 -13.53 -2.18 2.99
N HIS A 15 -12.53 -2.68 2.30
CA HIS A 15 -12.66 -3.22 0.95
C HIS A 15 -12.05 -4.61 0.89
N SER A 16 -12.51 -5.42 -0.07
CA SER A 16 -11.99 -6.78 -0.24
C SER A 16 -10.51 -6.81 -0.56
N THR A 17 -9.82 -7.80 -0.03
CA THR A 17 -8.43 -8.13 -0.39
C THR A 17 -8.34 -8.95 -1.68
N GLY A 18 -9.48 -9.30 -2.30
CA GLY A 18 -9.56 -10.25 -3.40
C GLY A 18 -9.47 -11.72 -2.96
N SER A 19 -9.31 -11.98 -1.68
CA SER A 19 -9.26 -13.32 -1.10
C SER A 19 -10.22 -13.44 0.07
N LEU A 20 -11.27 -14.25 -0.07
CA LEU A 20 -12.26 -14.45 0.98
C LEU A 20 -11.64 -14.90 2.31
N MET A 21 -10.63 -15.75 2.27
CA MET A 21 -9.95 -16.21 3.49
C MET A 21 -9.22 -15.08 4.18
N LEU A 22 -8.55 -14.22 3.42
CA LEU A 22 -7.83 -13.08 3.97
C LEU A 22 -8.80 -12.01 4.50
N ASP A 23 -9.91 -11.78 3.80
CA ASP A 23 -10.96 -10.88 4.25
C ASP A 23 -11.47 -11.27 5.63
N LEU A 24 -11.76 -12.56 5.84
CA LEU A 24 -12.23 -13.11 7.12
C LEU A 24 -11.17 -13.05 8.24
N VAL A 25 -9.89 -13.16 7.89
CA VAL A 25 -8.78 -13.03 8.85
C VAL A 25 -8.58 -11.57 9.27
N CYS A 26 -8.71 -10.63 8.32
CA CYS A 26 -8.53 -9.20 8.58
C CYS A 26 -9.73 -8.56 9.29
N GLY A 27 -10.88 -9.22 9.29
CA GLY A 27 -12.10 -8.71 9.92
C GLY A 27 -13.24 -9.71 9.89
N SER A 28 -14.45 -9.27 10.21
CA SER A 28 -15.64 -10.11 10.19
C SER A 28 -16.90 -9.35 9.80
N GLY A 29 -17.80 -9.98 9.07
CA GLY A 29 -19.05 -9.39 8.61
C GLY A 29 -18.82 -8.21 7.69
N ASP A 30 -19.44 -7.09 8.00
CA ASP A 30 -19.31 -5.82 7.28
C ASP A 30 -17.96 -5.10 7.46
N ARG A 31 -17.04 -5.70 8.21
CA ARG A 31 -15.68 -5.21 8.45
C ARG A 31 -14.61 -6.18 7.95
N ALA A 32 -14.97 -7.08 7.05
CA ALA A 32 -14.02 -7.99 6.41
C ALA A 32 -13.16 -7.24 5.40
N GLY A 33 -11.88 -7.63 5.28
CA GLY A 33 -10.95 -7.04 4.33
C GLY A 33 -10.06 -5.94 4.89
N PHE A 34 -9.47 -5.16 4.00
CA PHE A 34 -8.54 -4.08 4.36
C PHE A 34 -9.29 -2.78 4.73
N PRO A 35 -8.89 -2.09 5.82
CA PRO A 35 -9.54 -0.85 6.24
C PRO A 35 -9.19 0.33 5.31
N GLU A 36 -10.21 1.09 4.90
CA GLU A 36 -10.03 2.30 4.12
C GLU A 36 -9.37 3.41 4.96
N GLY A 37 -8.58 4.25 4.29
CA GLY A 37 -7.89 5.36 4.92
C GLY A 37 -6.86 4.95 5.96
N ARG A 38 -6.22 3.79 5.75
CA ARG A 38 -5.19 3.23 6.63
C ARG A 38 -3.93 2.85 5.86
N ILE A 39 -2.84 2.83 6.58
CA ILE A 39 -1.55 2.34 6.09
C ILE A 39 -1.38 0.91 6.60
N LEU A 40 -1.08 0.01 5.68
CA LEU A 40 -0.85 -1.41 5.93
C LEU A 40 0.57 -1.76 5.54
N GLU A 41 1.14 -2.75 6.21
CA GLU A 41 2.40 -3.35 5.83
C GLU A 41 2.17 -4.85 5.57
N ILE A 42 2.60 -5.30 4.38
CA ILE A 42 2.68 -6.73 4.05
C ILE A 42 4.14 -7.10 4.00
N TYR A 43 4.57 -7.98 4.90
CA TYR A 43 5.96 -8.38 5.00
C TYR A 43 6.12 -9.89 4.97
N GLY A 44 7.28 -10.33 4.52
CA GLY A 44 7.62 -11.76 4.43
C GLY A 44 8.87 -12.00 3.59
N PRO A 45 9.33 -13.26 3.50
CA PRO A 45 10.46 -13.64 2.65
C PRO A 45 10.13 -13.40 1.17
N GLU A 46 11.16 -13.47 0.32
CA GLU A 46 10.98 -13.45 -1.13
C GLU A 46 10.06 -14.57 -1.58
N SER A 47 9.32 -14.35 -2.68
CA SER A 47 8.39 -15.33 -3.27
C SER A 47 7.27 -15.82 -2.33
N ALA A 48 6.97 -15.11 -1.24
CA ALA A 48 5.89 -15.46 -0.30
C ALA A 48 4.50 -15.01 -0.78
N GLY A 49 4.36 -14.47 -1.98
CA GLY A 49 3.07 -14.03 -2.54
C GLY A 49 2.63 -12.62 -2.11
N LYS A 50 3.53 -11.78 -1.58
CA LYS A 50 3.20 -10.41 -1.16
C LYS A 50 2.62 -9.57 -2.30
N THR A 51 3.32 -9.54 -3.44
CA THR A 51 2.86 -8.86 -4.66
C THR A 51 1.54 -9.42 -5.15
N THR A 52 1.34 -10.76 -5.11
CA THR A 52 0.08 -11.41 -5.47
C THR A 52 -1.10 -10.90 -4.64
N VAL A 53 -0.94 -10.82 -3.32
CA VAL A 53 -1.99 -10.28 -2.43
C VAL A 53 -2.31 -8.82 -2.79
N CYS A 54 -1.31 -8.01 -3.10
CA CYS A 54 -1.53 -6.62 -3.49
C CYS A 54 -2.26 -6.50 -4.84
N LEU A 55 -1.91 -7.32 -5.83
CA LEU A 55 -2.58 -7.33 -7.13
C LEU A 55 -4.05 -7.77 -7.03
N LEU A 56 -4.33 -8.81 -6.23
CA LEU A 56 -5.70 -9.22 -5.94
C LEU A 56 -6.51 -8.11 -5.25
N ALA A 57 -5.91 -7.41 -4.29
CA ALA A 57 -6.55 -6.29 -3.61
C ALA A 57 -6.82 -5.11 -4.56
N ILE A 58 -5.91 -4.81 -5.49
CA ILE A 58 -6.12 -3.80 -6.54
C ILE A 58 -7.28 -4.21 -7.43
N ALA A 59 -7.30 -5.45 -7.94
CA ALA A 59 -8.35 -5.95 -8.81
C ALA A 59 -9.74 -5.90 -8.14
N ALA A 60 -9.82 -6.35 -6.88
CA ALA A 60 -11.04 -6.26 -6.10
C ALA A 60 -11.49 -4.82 -5.89
N ARG A 61 -10.54 -3.92 -5.60
CA ARG A 61 -10.87 -2.50 -5.39
C ARG A 61 -11.35 -1.82 -6.67
N GLN A 62 -10.77 -2.11 -7.83
CA GLN A 62 -11.25 -1.61 -9.11
C GLN A 62 -12.68 -2.06 -9.37
N GLN A 63 -13.01 -3.33 -9.11
CA GLN A 63 -14.38 -3.85 -9.25
C GLN A 63 -15.38 -3.15 -8.31
N GLU A 64 -14.97 -2.84 -7.07
CA GLU A 64 -15.81 -2.09 -6.14
C GLU A 64 -16.06 -0.66 -6.61
N GLU A 65 -15.04 0.00 -7.16
CA GLU A 65 -15.17 1.35 -7.72
C GLU A 65 -16.10 1.35 -8.96
N ASP A 66 -16.04 0.31 -9.82
CA ASP A 66 -16.97 0.12 -10.92
C ASP A 66 -18.42 -0.01 -10.44
N GLN A 67 -18.64 -0.79 -9.38
CA GLN A 67 -19.97 -0.96 -8.80
C GLN A 67 -20.52 0.33 -8.20
N LYS A 68 -19.68 1.16 -7.57
CA LYS A 68 -20.07 2.47 -7.06
C LYS A 68 -20.47 3.43 -8.18
N GLU A 69 -19.70 3.46 -9.27
CA GLU A 69 -19.99 4.27 -10.45
C GLU A 69 -21.29 3.83 -11.13
N LEU A 70 -21.54 2.53 -11.22
CA LEU A 70 -22.80 1.97 -11.75
C LEU A 70 -24.00 2.31 -10.88
N ALA A 71 -23.82 2.33 -9.55
CA ALA A 71 -24.89 2.62 -8.59
C ALA A 71 -25.22 4.12 -8.53
N ASP A 72 -24.22 4.98 -8.72
CA ASP A 72 -24.37 6.44 -8.72
C ASP A 72 -23.56 7.06 -9.88
N PRO A 73 -24.20 7.45 -10.99
CA PRO A 73 -23.51 8.07 -12.12
C PRO A 73 -22.82 9.41 -11.80
N THR A 74 -23.07 9.98 -10.65
CA THR A 74 -22.38 11.21 -10.18
C THR A 74 -21.14 10.89 -9.32
N TYR A 75 -20.93 9.61 -9.01
CA TYR A 75 -19.76 9.17 -8.28
C TYR A 75 -18.48 9.40 -9.08
N ASN A 76 -17.51 10.05 -8.43
CA ASN A 76 -16.19 10.23 -9.03
C ASN A 76 -15.34 9.00 -8.72
N LYS A 77 -15.26 8.08 -9.68
CA LYS A 77 -14.52 6.82 -9.56
C LYS A 77 -13.06 7.08 -9.22
N LYS A 78 -12.56 6.39 -8.22
CA LYS A 78 -11.17 6.50 -7.79
C LYS A 78 -10.28 5.48 -8.51
N LEU A 79 -9.04 5.86 -8.72
CA LEU A 79 -8.03 5.05 -9.39
C LEU A 79 -7.16 4.28 -8.39
N CYS A 80 -6.45 3.27 -8.90
CA CYS A 80 -5.48 2.50 -8.15
C CYS A 80 -4.06 2.86 -8.60
N ILE A 81 -3.10 2.79 -7.66
CA ILE A 81 -1.69 3.10 -7.94
C ILE A 81 -0.82 1.89 -7.56
N TYR A 82 0.14 1.59 -8.41
CA TYR A 82 1.25 0.70 -8.10
C TYR A 82 2.58 1.44 -8.30
N LEU A 83 3.33 1.63 -7.22
CA LEU A 83 4.67 2.19 -7.27
C LEU A 83 5.66 1.02 -7.26
N ASP A 84 6.31 0.79 -8.39
CA ASP A 84 7.27 -0.30 -8.63
C ASP A 84 8.70 0.19 -8.44
N ALA A 85 9.16 0.25 -7.19
CA ALA A 85 10.53 0.66 -6.88
C ALA A 85 11.57 -0.45 -7.14
N GLU A 86 11.13 -1.69 -7.34
CA GLU A 86 12.00 -2.82 -7.69
C GLU A 86 12.12 -3.05 -9.19
N HIS A 87 11.28 -2.36 -10.01
CA HIS A 87 11.20 -2.56 -11.47
C HIS A 87 10.94 -4.03 -11.84
N ALA A 88 10.10 -4.70 -11.08
CA ALA A 88 9.90 -6.15 -11.16
C ALA A 88 8.46 -6.58 -11.45
N LEU A 89 7.53 -5.63 -11.62
CA LEU A 89 6.12 -5.93 -11.88
C LEU A 89 5.93 -6.50 -13.29
N ASP A 90 5.45 -7.73 -13.39
CA ASP A 90 4.97 -8.29 -14.66
C ASP A 90 3.49 -7.93 -14.86
N LEU A 91 3.23 -7.01 -15.81
CA LEU A 91 1.88 -6.52 -16.09
C LEU A 91 0.95 -7.63 -16.64
N ARG A 92 1.49 -8.68 -17.27
CA ARG A 92 0.69 -9.81 -17.74
C ARG A 92 0.15 -10.61 -16.56
N ILE A 93 0.99 -10.80 -15.53
CA ILE A 93 0.56 -11.45 -14.30
C ILE A 93 -0.49 -10.59 -13.58
N ALA A 94 -0.34 -9.26 -13.59
CA ALA A 94 -1.35 -8.37 -13.04
C ALA A 94 -2.71 -8.54 -13.75
N GLU A 95 -2.74 -8.61 -15.07
CA GLU A 95 -3.97 -8.88 -15.84
C GLU A 95 -4.55 -10.27 -15.52
N GLU A 96 -3.73 -11.31 -15.38
CA GLU A 96 -4.18 -12.66 -15.00
C GLU A 96 -4.86 -12.68 -13.61
N TYR A 97 -4.45 -11.82 -12.69
CA TYR A 97 -5.10 -11.63 -11.39
C TYR A 97 -6.32 -10.70 -11.45
N GLY A 98 -6.67 -10.21 -12.64
CA GLY A 98 -7.89 -9.41 -12.88
C GLY A 98 -7.69 -7.91 -12.74
N VAL A 99 -6.45 -7.41 -12.70
CA VAL A 99 -6.17 -5.98 -12.67
C VAL A 99 -6.48 -5.36 -14.03
N ASN A 100 -7.32 -4.33 -14.05
CA ASN A 100 -7.54 -3.51 -15.25
C ASN A 100 -6.38 -2.51 -15.39
N LEU A 101 -5.48 -2.77 -16.33
CA LEU A 101 -4.29 -1.94 -16.55
C LEU A 101 -4.62 -0.53 -17.04
N ASN A 102 -5.79 -0.31 -17.65
CA ASN A 102 -6.22 1.03 -18.10
C ASN A 102 -6.64 1.94 -16.92
N GLU A 103 -6.83 1.35 -15.74
CA GLU A 103 -7.25 2.03 -14.51
C GLU A 103 -6.19 1.90 -13.40
N LEU A 104 -5.01 1.41 -13.75
CA LEU A 104 -3.86 1.32 -12.87
C LEU A 104 -2.84 2.39 -13.24
N ILE A 105 -2.55 3.30 -12.32
CA ILE A 105 -1.42 4.21 -12.46
C ILE A 105 -0.17 3.47 -12.02
N LEU A 106 0.73 3.20 -12.96
CA LEU A 106 2.05 2.64 -12.66
C LEU A 106 3.04 3.80 -12.49
N ILE A 107 3.70 3.83 -11.33
CA ILE A 107 4.79 4.76 -11.06
C ILE A 107 6.09 3.96 -11.04
N ASP A 108 6.97 4.30 -11.99
CA ASP A 108 8.32 3.76 -12.13
C ASP A 108 9.31 4.87 -11.76
N PRO A 109 9.75 4.96 -10.48
CA PRO A 109 10.45 6.13 -9.99
C PRO A 109 11.91 6.13 -10.41
N VAL A 110 12.41 7.30 -10.85
CA VAL A 110 13.84 7.52 -11.10
C VAL A 110 14.58 7.76 -9.78
N THR A 111 13.96 8.46 -8.83
CA THR A 111 14.46 8.67 -7.48
C THR A 111 13.36 8.42 -6.44
N SER A 112 13.78 8.04 -5.23
CA SER A 112 12.82 7.80 -4.14
C SER A 112 12.15 9.07 -3.65
N GLU A 113 12.84 10.19 -3.71
CA GLU A 113 12.30 11.48 -3.34
C GLU A 113 11.20 11.93 -4.29
N ASP A 114 11.45 11.85 -5.61
CA ASP A 114 10.46 12.20 -6.64
C ASP A 114 9.22 11.31 -6.54
N ALA A 115 9.41 10.00 -6.31
CA ALA A 115 8.32 9.05 -6.11
C ALA A 115 7.37 9.48 -4.99
N LEU A 116 7.93 9.90 -3.86
CA LEU A 116 7.14 10.22 -2.67
C LEU A 116 6.45 11.58 -2.75
N ASP A 117 7.02 12.53 -3.44
CA ASP A 117 6.37 13.82 -3.70
C ASP A 117 5.14 13.61 -4.62
N VAL A 118 5.27 12.79 -5.67
CA VAL A 118 4.14 12.38 -6.53
C VAL A 118 3.09 11.62 -5.72
N VAL A 119 3.49 10.70 -4.85
CA VAL A 119 2.60 9.97 -3.96
C VAL A 119 1.79 10.90 -3.06
N ASP A 120 2.42 11.89 -2.43
CA ASP A 120 1.73 12.85 -1.55
C ASP A 120 0.69 13.67 -2.33
N GLU A 121 1.03 14.16 -3.52
CA GLU A 121 0.09 14.90 -4.38
C GLU A 121 -1.10 14.05 -4.79
N LEU A 122 -0.85 12.81 -5.24
CA LEU A 122 -1.92 11.90 -5.66
C LEU A 122 -2.86 11.52 -4.52
N ILE A 123 -2.33 11.26 -3.31
CA ILE A 123 -3.17 10.97 -2.14
C ILE A 123 -4.02 12.20 -1.78
N ARG A 124 -3.44 13.41 -1.82
CA ARG A 124 -4.16 14.67 -1.52
C ARG A 124 -5.25 15.00 -2.53
N SER A 125 -5.15 14.53 -3.77
CA SER A 125 -6.20 14.72 -4.78
C SER A 125 -7.55 14.11 -4.37
N GLY A 126 -7.54 13.11 -3.47
CA GLY A 126 -8.72 12.35 -3.08
C GLY A 126 -9.23 11.37 -4.15
N GLN A 127 -8.53 11.23 -5.27
CA GLN A 127 -8.94 10.39 -6.39
C GLN A 127 -8.33 8.99 -6.35
N ILE A 128 -7.65 8.64 -5.27
CA ILE A 128 -6.97 7.34 -5.16
C ILE A 128 -7.69 6.45 -4.13
N ALA A 129 -8.08 5.26 -4.57
CA ALA A 129 -8.72 4.26 -3.74
C ALA A 129 -7.70 3.42 -2.96
N ILE A 130 -6.71 2.88 -3.67
CA ILE A 130 -5.64 2.06 -3.11
C ILE A 130 -4.30 2.41 -3.77
N MET A 131 -3.25 2.38 -2.98
CA MET A 131 -1.87 2.56 -3.43
C MET A 131 -1.00 1.43 -2.86
N VAL A 132 -0.24 0.79 -3.73
CA VAL A 132 0.77 -0.21 -3.35
C VAL A 132 2.16 0.37 -3.61
N VAL A 133 3.08 0.16 -2.67
CA VAL A 133 4.49 0.54 -2.76
C VAL A 133 5.34 -0.73 -2.66
N ASP A 134 5.95 -1.15 -3.75
CA ASP A 134 6.75 -2.37 -3.86
C ASP A 134 8.19 -2.05 -4.28
N SER A 135 9.17 -2.10 -3.41
CA SER A 135 9.09 -2.34 -1.98
C SER A 135 9.82 -1.25 -1.19
N VAL A 136 9.52 -1.14 0.13
CA VAL A 136 10.19 -0.17 1.02
C VAL A 136 11.72 -0.24 0.98
N PRO A 137 12.37 -1.44 0.99
CA PRO A 137 13.82 -1.54 0.89
C PRO A 137 14.41 -1.00 -0.42
N ALA A 138 13.63 -0.90 -1.49
CA ALA A 138 14.07 -0.38 -2.78
C ALA A 138 13.99 1.16 -2.84
N LEU A 139 13.22 1.79 -1.92
CA LEU A 139 13.17 3.24 -1.78
C LEU A 139 14.45 3.74 -1.07
N ILE A 140 15.53 3.88 -1.83
CA ILE A 140 16.82 4.36 -1.32
C ILE A 140 16.93 5.86 -1.60
N PRO A 141 16.96 6.73 -0.56
CA PRO A 141 17.20 8.15 -0.78
C PRO A 141 18.56 8.42 -1.42
N SER A 142 18.62 9.37 -2.34
CA SER A 142 19.86 9.76 -3.05
C SER A 142 20.99 10.17 -2.11
N SER A 143 20.66 10.66 -0.92
CA SER A 143 21.63 10.99 0.14
C SER A 143 22.36 9.76 0.70
N VAL A 144 21.83 8.56 0.48
CA VAL A 144 22.35 7.29 1.02
C VAL A 144 23.22 6.56 0.02
N GLU A 145 23.03 6.75 -1.28
CA GLU A 145 23.90 6.14 -2.32
C GLU A 145 25.39 6.50 -2.11
N LYS A 146 25.67 7.60 -1.42
CA LYS A 146 27.02 8.10 -1.12
C LYS A 146 27.59 7.66 0.24
N ALA A 147 26.80 6.97 1.07
CA ALA A 147 27.23 6.54 2.40
C ALA A 147 27.59 5.05 2.41
N SER A 148 28.67 4.68 3.07
CA SER A 148 29.10 3.28 3.21
C SER A 148 28.03 2.42 3.89
N TYR A 149 27.87 1.21 3.40
CA TYR A 149 26.84 0.17 3.59
C TYR A 149 26.54 -0.31 5.03
N ASN A 150 26.66 0.52 6.06
CA ASN A 150 26.50 0.12 7.46
C ASN A 150 25.32 0.81 8.16
N GLN A 151 25.22 0.67 9.47
CA GLN A 151 24.15 1.14 10.38
C GLN A 151 23.58 2.54 10.06
N GLN A 152 24.36 3.41 9.41
CA GLN A 152 23.91 4.73 8.93
C GLN A 152 22.82 4.61 7.86
N PHE A 153 22.87 3.62 6.95
CA PHE A 153 21.87 3.38 5.92
C PHE A 153 20.49 3.10 6.53
N MET A 154 20.41 2.16 7.48
CA MET A 154 19.14 1.82 8.12
C MET A 154 18.54 3.01 8.89
N ALA A 155 19.36 3.81 9.53
CA ALA A 155 18.93 5.00 10.26
C ALA A 155 18.38 6.09 9.32
N VAL A 156 19.02 6.29 8.16
CA VAL A 156 18.55 7.27 7.16
C VAL A 156 17.26 6.82 6.53
N LEU A 157 17.14 5.54 6.13
CA LEU A 157 15.89 4.99 5.59
C LEU A 157 14.74 5.08 6.61
N ALA A 158 15.00 4.72 7.87
CA ALA A 158 14.00 4.83 8.93
C ALA A 158 13.52 6.28 9.14
N ARG A 159 14.44 7.25 9.13
CA ARG A 159 14.08 8.67 9.24
C ARG A 159 13.29 9.15 8.02
N PHE A 160 13.71 8.75 6.83
CA PHE A 160 13.02 9.04 5.58
C PHE A 160 11.59 8.50 5.61
N MET A 161 11.40 7.20 5.91
CA MET A 161 10.08 6.60 6.03
C MET A 161 9.22 7.25 7.12
N SER A 162 9.82 7.64 8.26
CA SER A 162 9.11 8.38 9.30
C SER A 162 8.56 9.72 8.79
N ASN A 163 9.34 10.46 8.03
CA ASN A 163 8.91 11.72 7.42
C ASN A 163 7.78 11.50 6.40
N VAL A 164 7.91 10.46 5.57
CA VAL A 164 6.87 10.06 4.60
C VAL A 164 5.56 9.76 5.32
N MET A 165 5.60 8.88 6.33
CA MET A 165 4.42 8.51 7.10
C MET A 165 3.71 9.73 7.71
N GLN A 166 4.48 10.68 8.28
CA GLN A 166 3.91 11.91 8.84
C GLN A 166 3.17 12.76 7.80
N LYS A 167 3.64 12.78 6.55
CA LYS A 167 3.00 13.51 5.46
C LYS A 167 1.71 12.85 4.98
N ILE A 168 1.71 11.51 4.80
CA ILE A 168 0.67 10.80 4.09
C ILE A 168 -0.47 10.27 4.98
N ILE A 169 -0.25 10.03 6.29
CA ILE A 169 -1.27 9.46 7.20
C ILE A 169 -2.55 10.30 7.23
N GLY A 170 -2.42 11.62 7.39
CA GLY A 170 -3.57 12.52 7.45
C GLY A 170 -4.39 12.55 6.17
N PRO A 171 -3.77 12.85 5.02
CA PRO A 171 -4.45 12.81 3.72
C PRO A 171 -5.07 11.45 3.39
N ALA A 172 -4.36 10.34 3.63
CA ALA A 172 -4.88 8.99 3.41
C ALA A 172 -6.16 8.74 4.23
N HIS A 173 -6.13 9.10 5.52
CA HIS A 173 -7.30 8.97 6.39
C HIS A 173 -8.48 9.83 5.91
N THR A 174 -8.22 11.09 5.56
CA THR A 174 -9.28 12.02 5.14
C THR A 174 -9.94 11.60 3.83
N ASN A 175 -9.14 11.09 2.89
CA ASN A 175 -9.59 10.72 1.56
C ASN A 175 -10.02 9.26 1.42
N GLY A 176 -9.88 8.45 2.49
CA GLY A 176 -10.22 7.03 2.45
C GLY A 176 -9.26 6.19 1.58
N THR A 177 -8.03 6.68 1.32
CA THR A 177 -7.05 5.95 0.52
C THR A 177 -6.36 4.88 1.36
N THR A 178 -6.44 3.62 0.95
CA THR A 178 -5.66 2.54 1.55
C THR A 178 -4.26 2.53 0.96
N ILE A 179 -3.22 2.51 1.80
CA ILE A 179 -1.83 2.46 1.36
C ILE A 179 -1.21 1.16 1.86
N ILE A 180 -0.64 0.37 0.96
CA ILE A 180 0.03 -0.90 1.29
C ILE A 180 1.51 -0.77 0.98
N PHE A 181 2.34 -0.93 2.01
CA PHE A 181 3.78 -1.05 1.86
C PHE A 181 4.19 -2.52 1.86
N ILE A 182 4.90 -2.94 0.82
CA ILE A 182 5.53 -4.26 0.79
C ILE A 182 6.91 -4.15 1.42
N ASN A 183 7.21 -5.06 2.37
CA ASN A 183 8.50 -5.13 3.02
C ASN A 183 9.09 -6.55 2.91
N GLN A 184 10.42 -6.63 2.91
CA GLN A 184 11.15 -7.89 2.83
C GLN A 184 11.82 -8.19 4.18
N ILE A 185 11.59 -9.40 4.71
CA ILE A 185 12.35 -9.91 5.83
C ILE A 185 13.59 -10.60 5.27
N ARG A 186 14.77 -10.08 5.64
CA ARG A 186 16.04 -10.75 5.37
C ARG A 186 16.52 -11.40 6.66
N GLU A 187 16.68 -12.72 6.66
CA GLU A 187 17.32 -13.40 7.76
C GLU A 187 18.78 -12.95 7.86
N LYS A 188 19.24 -12.63 9.06
CA LYS A 188 20.66 -12.36 9.28
C LYS A 188 21.43 -13.66 9.10
N PRO A 189 22.40 -13.75 8.18
CA PRO A 189 23.26 -14.90 8.08
C PRO A 189 23.96 -15.14 9.42
N GLY A 190 23.74 -16.29 10.07
CA GLY A 190 24.37 -16.65 11.32
C GLY A 190 23.56 -16.36 12.61
N ALA A 191 22.31 -15.94 12.52
CA ALA A 191 21.42 -15.97 13.68
C ALA A 191 21.07 -17.43 14.00
N TRP A 192 21.68 -17.97 15.04
CA TRP A 192 21.35 -19.28 15.57
C TRP A 192 19.87 -19.30 15.99
N SER A 193 19.08 -20.17 15.39
CA SER A 193 17.70 -20.40 15.81
C SER A 193 17.73 -21.40 16.98
N PRO A 194 17.23 -21.06 18.19
CA PRO A 194 17.24 -21.97 19.32
C PRO A 194 16.07 -22.96 19.34
N THR A 195 15.58 -23.38 18.16
CA THR A 195 14.58 -24.44 18.04
C THR A 195 15.14 -25.57 17.18
N GLY A 196 15.87 -26.49 17.83
CA GLY A 196 16.05 -27.83 17.38
C GLY A 196 14.88 -28.68 17.87
#